data_10190cfb8ee2865f5d0356b2be3cab10
#
_entry.id   10190cfb8ee2865f5d0356b2be3cab10
#
_cell.length_a   1.000
_cell.length_b   1.000
_cell.length_c   1.000
_cell.angle_alpha   90.00
_cell.angle_beta   90.00
_cell.angle_gamma   90.00
#
_symmetry.space_group_name_H-M   'P 1'
#
loop_
_entity.id
_entity.type
_entity.pdbx_description
1 polymer ?
#
loop_
_entity_poly.entity_id
_entity_poly.type
_entity_poly.pdbx_seq_one_letter_code
_entity_poly.pdbx_strand_id
1 'polypeptide(L)'
;ALTLGRPELVSKLIIMNGVHPAPFQRELSKGGPQTDASQYIHFLRREGSEDILAADDFAKLMGLFSANMNMGWLSGETLAGYKSAWRDAAGLRGMINWYRASPLKIGGVGEATEGLSFDPARLQVRCPHLLVWGSADTALMPAATEGLEEYAPDLTRVEIADVDHWLHHQKPNEVADAVLGWLG
;
A
#
# COMPACT_ATOMS: atom_id res chain seq x y z
N ALA A 1 10.68 3.44 1.51
CA ALA A 1 11.76 4.29 0.98
C ALA A 1 12.79 4.66 2.07
N LEU A 2 12.36 5.28 3.21
CA LEU A 2 13.28 5.71 4.27
C LEU A 2 14.16 4.55 4.78
N THR A 3 13.55 3.44 5.17
CA THR A 3 14.23 2.24 5.71
C THR A 3 15.30 1.68 4.76
N LEU A 4 15.09 1.77 3.45
CA LEU A 4 16.03 1.29 2.44
C LEU A 4 17.12 2.33 2.13
N GLY A 5 16.78 3.62 2.14
CA GLY A 5 17.70 4.70 1.80
C GLY A 5 18.54 5.23 2.97
N ARG A 6 18.00 5.16 4.17
CA ARG A 6 18.62 5.65 5.42
C ARG A 6 18.34 4.66 6.57
N PRO A 7 18.85 3.43 6.48
CA PRO A 7 18.57 2.36 7.46
C PRO A 7 18.97 2.74 8.88
N GLU A 8 19.97 3.60 9.05
CA GLU A 8 20.45 4.08 10.34
C GLU A 8 19.42 4.94 11.11
N LEU A 9 18.38 5.41 10.43
CA LEU A 9 17.31 6.22 11.06
C LEU A 9 16.12 5.38 11.52
N VAL A 10 16.12 4.07 11.24
CA VAL A 10 14.96 3.20 11.51
C VAL A 10 15.39 2.03 12.38
N SER A 11 14.97 2.03 13.63
CA SER A 11 15.28 0.95 14.59
C SER A 11 14.32 -0.24 14.49
N LYS A 12 13.06 0.00 14.14
CA LYS A 12 12.01 -1.01 13.93
C LYS A 12 11.10 -0.55 12.80
N LEU A 13 10.63 -1.48 11.96
CA LEU A 13 9.71 -1.20 10.85
C LEU A 13 8.40 -1.94 11.07
N ILE A 14 7.28 -1.22 11.05
CA ILE A 14 5.94 -1.81 11.08
C ILE A 14 5.23 -1.41 9.79
N ILE A 15 4.74 -2.40 9.05
CA ILE A 15 3.96 -2.20 7.82
C ILE A 15 2.62 -2.90 8.00
N MET A 16 1.56 -2.19 7.63
CA MET A 16 0.18 -2.70 7.62
C MET A 16 -0.31 -2.68 6.17
N ASN A 17 -0.72 -3.83 5.64
CA ASN A 17 -1.17 -3.97 4.25
C ASN A 17 -0.35 -3.13 3.27
N GLY A 18 0.96 -3.33 3.31
CA GLY A 18 1.90 -2.64 2.44
C GLY A 18 2.94 -3.62 1.91
N VAL A 19 3.59 -3.26 0.82
CA VAL A 19 4.45 -4.15 0.07
C VAL A 19 5.88 -3.64 -0.04
N HIS A 20 6.81 -4.57 -0.10
CA HIS A 20 8.19 -4.29 -0.45
C HIS A 20 8.33 -4.16 -1.99
N PRO A 21 9.14 -3.21 -2.51
CA PRO A 21 9.21 -2.94 -3.94
C PRO A 21 9.59 -4.14 -4.80
N ALA A 22 10.45 -5.04 -4.34
CA ALA A 22 10.91 -6.17 -5.15
C ALA A 22 9.84 -7.26 -5.34
N PRO A 23 9.24 -7.88 -4.30
CA PRO A 23 8.12 -8.80 -4.48
C PRO A 23 6.94 -8.16 -5.21
N PHE A 24 6.63 -6.90 -4.90
CA PHE A 24 5.53 -6.19 -5.55
C PHE A 24 5.77 -6.00 -7.05
N GLN A 25 6.97 -5.54 -7.46
CA GLN A 25 7.32 -5.42 -8.88
C GLN A 25 7.25 -6.76 -9.59
N ARG A 26 7.69 -7.84 -8.95
CA ARG A 26 7.59 -9.19 -9.52
C ARG A 26 6.14 -9.53 -9.88
N GLU A 27 5.20 -9.26 -8.97
CA GLU A 27 3.78 -9.56 -9.22
C GLU A 27 3.14 -8.59 -10.22
N LEU A 28 3.52 -7.31 -10.18
CA LEU A 28 3.06 -6.30 -11.18
C LEU A 28 3.49 -6.64 -12.61
N SER A 29 4.57 -7.42 -12.77
CA SER A 29 5.14 -7.74 -14.07
C SER A 29 4.54 -9.00 -14.70
N LYS A 30 3.80 -9.81 -13.95
CA LYS A 30 3.28 -11.11 -14.41
C LYS A 30 2.04 -11.01 -15.30
N GLY A 31 1.31 -9.90 -15.33
CA GLY A 31 0.00 -9.80 -15.99
C GLY A 31 -1.09 -10.58 -15.24
N GLY A 32 -0.91 -10.81 -13.94
CA GLY A 32 -1.82 -11.57 -13.09
C GLY A 32 -2.68 -10.68 -12.19
N PRO A 33 -3.31 -11.27 -11.15
CA PRO A 33 -4.26 -10.57 -10.28
C PRO A 33 -3.72 -9.27 -9.66
N GLN A 34 -2.43 -9.21 -9.29
CA GLN A 34 -1.83 -7.98 -8.77
C GLN A 34 -1.69 -6.91 -9.85
N THR A 35 -1.36 -7.28 -11.08
CA THR A 35 -1.34 -6.33 -12.21
C THR A 35 -2.71 -5.71 -12.40
N ASP A 36 -3.76 -6.54 -12.39
CA ASP A 36 -5.14 -6.11 -12.58
C ASP A 36 -5.63 -5.21 -11.43
N ALA A 37 -5.37 -5.59 -10.19
CA ALA A 37 -5.71 -4.79 -9.02
C ALA A 37 -4.99 -3.43 -8.98
N SER A 38 -3.84 -3.30 -9.66
CA SER A 38 -3.01 -2.09 -9.64
C SER A 38 -3.27 -1.13 -10.81
N GLN A 39 -4.26 -1.36 -11.65
CA GLN A 39 -4.56 -0.51 -12.82
C GLN A 39 -4.88 0.95 -12.46
N TYR A 40 -5.40 1.20 -11.28
CA TYR A 40 -5.66 2.56 -10.78
C TYR A 40 -4.40 3.44 -10.76
N ILE A 41 -3.22 2.85 -10.65
CA ILE A 41 -1.95 3.58 -10.64
C ILE A 41 -1.71 4.29 -11.97
N HIS A 42 -2.11 3.71 -13.11
CA HIS A 42 -2.03 4.37 -14.41
C HIS A 42 -2.85 5.67 -14.43
N PHE A 43 -4.06 5.65 -13.83
CA PHE A 43 -4.88 6.85 -13.71
C PHE A 43 -4.22 7.89 -12.78
N LEU A 44 -3.73 7.48 -11.61
CA LEU A 44 -3.11 8.39 -10.64
C LEU A 44 -1.85 9.07 -11.20
N ARG A 45 -1.12 8.40 -12.09
CA ARG A 45 0.08 8.96 -12.73
C ARG A 45 -0.20 10.03 -13.80
N ARG A 46 -1.43 10.15 -14.27
CA ARG A 46 -1.78 11.15 -15.28
C ARG A 46 -1.65 12.56 -14.71
N GLU A 47 -1.22 13.49 -15.55
CA GLU A 47 -1.29 14.91 -15.23
C GLU A 47 -2.74 15.34 -15.02
N GLY A 48 -3.01 16.17 -14.02
CA GLY A 48 -4.36 16.62 -13.68
C GLY A 48 -5.26 15.58 -13.03
N SER A 49 -4.76 14.39 -12.68
CA SER A 49 -5.56 13.39 -11.96
C SER A 49 -6.07 13.89 -10.62
N GLU A 50 -5.33 14.78 -9.94
CA GLU A 50 -5.74 15.44 -8.70
C GLU A 50 -7.02 16.26 -8.86
N ASP A 51 -7.19 16.99 -9.96
CA ASP A 51 -8.38 17.81 -10.21
C ASP A 51 -9.62 16.92 -10.42
N ILE A 52 -9.44 15.82 -11.15
CA ILE A 52 -10.51 14.81 -11.36
C ILE A 52 -10.89 14.14 -10.03
N LEU A 53 -9.90 13.86 -9.16
CA LEU A 53 -10.15 13.25 -7.85
C LEU A 53 -10.81 14.21 -6.85
N ALA A 54 -10.52 15.51 -6.96
CA ALA A 54 -11.12 16.55 -6.12
C ALA A 54 -12.56 16.92 -6.54
N ALA A 55 -12.93 16.65 -7.79
CA ALA A 55 -14.24 16.98 -8.33
C ALA A 55 -15.38 16.24 -7.60
N ASP A 56 -16.59 16.79 -7.66
CA ASP A 56 -17.82 16.18 -7.16
C ASP A 56 -17.70 15.69 -5.70
N ASP A 57 -17.14 16.55 -4.84
CA ASP A 57 -16.89 16.23 -3.42
C ASP A 57 -16.13 14.92 -3.22
N PHE A 58 -15.10 14.69 -4.07
CA PHE A 58 -14.22 13.52 -4.06
C PHE A 58 -14.88 12.21 -4.51
N ALA A 59 -15.96 12.25 -5.31
CA ALA A 59 -16.67 11.04 -5.72
C ALA A 59 -15.77 10.01 -6.40
N LYS A 60 -14.86 10.44 -7.29
CA LYS A 60 -13.91 9.55 -7.96
C LYS A 60 -12.88 8.97 -6.99
N LEU A 61 -12.37 9.79 -6.08
CA LEU A 61 -11.42 9.34 -5.04
C LEU A 61 -12.08 8.32 -4.11
N MET A 62 -13.31 8.60 -3.67
CA MET A 62 -14.10 7.65 -2.88
C MET A 62 -14.28 6.32 -3.61
N GLY A 63 -14.56 6.34 -4.91
CA GLY A 63 -14.69 5.12 -5.71
C GLY A 63 -13.40 4.28 -5.75
N LEU A 64 -12.23 4.93 -5.87
CA LEU A 64 -10.94 4.23 -5.81
C LEU A 64 -10.65 3.69 -4.41
N PHE A 65 -10.99 4.45 -3.38
CA PHE A 65 -10.74 4.11 -1.98
C PHE A 65 -11.59 2.92 -1.51
N SER A 66 -12.77 2.73 -2.13
CA SER A 66 -13.76 1.72 -1.73
C SER A 66 -13.82 0.49 -2.64
N ALA A 67 -13.04 0.46 -3.71
CA ALA A 67 -13.17 -0.59 -4.72
C ALA A 67 -12.99 -2.00 -4.12
N ASN A 68 -14.08 -2.78 -4.09
CA ASN A 68 -14.14 -4.14 -3.54
C ASN A 68 -13.76 -4.25 -2.04
N MET A 69 -13.95 -3.20 -1.25
CA MET A 69 -13.59 -3.14 0.17
C MET A 69 -14.80 -2.81 1.05
N ASN A 70 -14.74 -3.23 2.30
CA ASN A 70 -15.77 -2.88 3.28
C ASN A 70 -15.48 -1.49 3.87
N MET A 71 -16.30 -0.53 3.47
CA MET A 71 -16.18 0.88 3.88
C MET A 71 -17.14 1.30 5.01
N GLY A 72 -17.73 0.37 5.73
CA GLY A 72 -18.66 0.67 6.83
C GLY A 72 -18.07 1.59 7.90
N TRP A 73 -16.75 1.55 8.08
CA TRP A 73 -16.00 2.42 8.99
C TRP A 73 -15.88 3.88 8.48
N LEU A 74 -15.95 4.11 7.17
CA LEU A 74 -15.77 5.44 6.56
C LEU A 74 -17.09 6.22 6.51
N SER A 75 -17.53 6.69 7.65
CA SER A 75 -18.77 7.46 7.81
C SER A 75 -18.61 8.55 8.87
N GLY A 76 -19.60 9.43 8.98
CA GLY A 76 -19.65 10.46 10.01
C GLY A 76 -18.38 11.31 10.09
N GLU A 77 -17.84 11.46 11.29
CA GLU A 77 -16.65 12.28 11.57
C GLU A 77 -15.39 11.73 10.87
N THR A 78 -15.25 10.42 10.75
CA THR A 78 -14.13 9.81 10.03
C THR A 78 -14.09 10.23 8.57
N LEU A 79 -15.23 10.14 7.87
CA LEU A 79 -15.33 10.60 6.48
C LEU A 79 -15.09 12.10 6.36
N ALA A 80 -15.63 12.90 7.29
CA ALA A 80 -15.42 14.34 7.31
C ALA A 80 -13.93 14.68 7.48
N GLY A 81 -13.22 13.97 8.34
CA GLY A 81 -11.77 14.11 8.55
C GLY A 81 -10.97 13.82 7.28
N TYR A 82 -11.26 12.70 6.60
CA TYR A 82 -10.62 12.36 5.31
C TYR A 82 -10.87 13.43 4.26
N LYS A 83 -12.12 13.85 4.07
CA LYS A 83 -12.47 14.91 3.10
C LYS A 83 -11.79 16.25 3.44
N SER A 84 -11.67 16.59 4.73
CA SER A 84 -10.94 17.77 5.17
C SER A 84 -9.47 17.74 4.76
N ALA A 85 -8.81 16.59 4.94
CA ALA A 85 -7.42 16.40 4.51
C ALA A 85 -7.26 16.48 2.99
N TRP A 86 -8.19 15.89 2.22
CA TRP A 86 -8.17 15.92 0.76
C TRP A 86 -8.45 17.31 0.15
N ARG A 87 -9.15 18.19 0.87
CA ARG A 87 -9.37 19.60 0.45
C ARG A 87 -8.10 20.43 0.43
N ASP A 88 -7.05 20.03 1.13
CA ASP A 88 -5.73 20.59 0.93
C ASP A 88 -5.17 20.12 -0.42
N ALA A 89 -5.24 20.99 -1.42
CA ALA A 89 -4.79 20.67 -2.79
C ALA A 89 -3.30 20.30 -2.86
N ALA A 90 -2.46 20.89 -2.01
CA ALA A 90 -1.04 20.55 -1.94
C ALA A 90 -0.84 19.16 -1.32
N GLY A 91 -1.59 18.84 -0.28
CA GLY A 91 -1.61 17.51 0.35
C GLY A 91 -2.12 16.43 -0.61
N LEU A 92 -3.25 16.66 -1.29
CA LEU A 92 -3.79 15.72 -2.29
C LEU A 92 -2.78 15.47 -3.42
N ARG A 93 -2.18 16.52 -3.97
CA ARG A 93 -1.12 16.40 -4.98
C ARG A 93 0.10 15.65 -4.45
N GLY A 94 0.49 15.88 -3.20
CA GLY A 94 1.58 15.17 -2.53
C GLY A 94 1.33 13.67 -2.44
N MET A 95 0.11 13.25 -2.07
CA MET A 95 -0.29 11.84 -2.04
C MET A 95 -0.21 11.20 -3.43
N ILE A 96 -0.67 11.89 -4.47
CA ILE A 96 -0.64 11.39 -5.86
C ILE A 96 0.80 11.33 -6.39
N ASN A 97 1.65 12.28 -6.04
CA ASN A 97 3.05 12.30 -6.44
C ASN A 97 3.84 11.08 -5.95
N TRP A 98 3.40 10.41 -4.88
CA TRP A 98 3.93 9.11 -4.50
C TRP A 98 3.89 8.11 -5.66
N TYR A 99 2.76 8.03 -6.36
CA TYR A 99 2.59 7.15 -7.51
C TYR A 99 3.36 7.63 -8.74
N ARG A 100 3.42 8.94 -8.98
CA ARG A 100 4.16 9.54 -10.09
C ARG A 100 5.67 9.37 -9.94
N ALA A 101 6.19 9.50 -8.73
CA ALA A 101 7.60 9.32 -8.42
C ALA A 101 8.03 7.85 -8.35
N SER A 102 7.08 6.92 -8.23
CA SER A 102 7.40 5.50 -8.16
C SER A 102 7.91 4.99 -9.51
N PRO A 103 9.09 4.35 -9.56
CA PRO A 103 9.65 3.80 -10.80
C PRO A 103 8.99 2.48 -11.23
N LEU A 104 8.12 1.89 -10.39
CA LEU A 104 7.50 0.58 -10.64
C LEU A 104 6.80 0.54 -12.00
N LYS A 105 7.02 -0.53 -12.74
CA LYS A 105 6.39 -0.79 -14.04
C LYS A 105 5.16 -1.66 -13.84
N ILE A 106 4.09 -1.31 -14.55
CA ILE A 106 2.80 -2.01 -14.47
C ILE A 106 2.34 -2.27 -15.90
N GLY A 107 2.03 -3.52 -16.23
CA GLY A 107 1.41 -3.89 -17.50
C GLY A 107 -0.04 -3.43 -17.61
N GLY A 108 -0.67 -3.60 -18.76
CA GLY A 108 -2.11 -3.53 -18.92
C GLY A 108 -2.82 -4.69 -18.24
N VAL A 109 -4.16 -4.66 -18.24
CA VAL A 109 -4.98 -5.77 -17.70
C VAL A 109 -4.62 -7.07 -18.38
N GLY A 110 -4.23 -8.08 -17.62
CA GLY A 110 -3.81 -9.40 -18.13
C GLY A 110 -2.47 -9.39 -18.89
N GLU A 111 -1.76 -8.25 -18.96
CA GLU A 111 -0.55 -8.12 -19.76
C GLU A 111 0.70 -8.18 -18.89
N ALA A 112 1.61 -9.09 -19.19
CA ALA A 112 2.94 -9.11 -18.59
C ALA A 112 3.79 -7.94 -19.12
N THR A 113 4.71 -7.45 -18.30
CA THR A 113 5.68 -6.42 -18.69
C THR A 113 7.06 -6.76 -18.17
N GLU A 114 8.09 -6.20 -18.82
CA GLU A 114 9.43 -6.27 -18.28
C GLU A 114 9.50 -5.49 -16.97
N GLY A 115 9.77 -6.20 -15.86
CA GLY A 115 9.93 -5.60 -14.55
C GLY A 115 11.20 -4.78 -14.40
N LEU A 116 11.34 -4.11 -13.27
CA LEU A 116 12.60 -3.49 -12.87
C LEU A 116 13.54 -4.56 -12.33
N SER A 117 14.79 -4.49 -12.73
CA SER A 117 15.89 -5.17 -12.05
C SER A 117 16.31 -4.31 -10.86
N PHE A 118 16.33 -4.90 -9.70
CA PHE A 118 16.80 -4.27 -8.47
C PHE A 118 18.10 -4.93 -8.03
N ASP A 119 19.03 -4.14 -7.47
CA ASP A 119 20.14 -4.67 -6.70
C ASP A 119 19.61 -5.14 -5.33
N PRO A 120 19.62 -6.46 -5.03
CA PRO A 120 19.06 -6.97 -3.78
C PRO A 120 19.75 -6.39 -2.54
N ALA A 121 21.04 -6.06 -2.63
CA ALA A 121 21.80 -5.51 -1.51
C ALA A 121 21.29 -4.11 -1.09
N ARG A 122 20.73 -3.35 -2.01
CA ARG A 122 20.15 -2.02 -1.76
C ARG A 122 18.72 -2.06 -1.25
N LEU A 123 18.09 -3.22 -1.29
CA LEU A 123 16.70 -3.41 -0.90
C LEU A 123 16.55 -4.17 0.43
N GLN A 124 17.64 -4.38 1.15
CA GLN A 124 17.61 -5.07 2.44
C GLN A 124 17.01 -4.19 3.54
N VAL A 125 15.98 -4.69 4.21
CA VAL A 125 15.45 -4.17 5.47
C VAL A 125 16.34 -4.71 6.59
N ARG A 126 17.11 -3.82 7.23
CA ARG A 126 18.18 -4.19 8.19
C ARG A 126 17.75 -4.10 9.65
N CYS A 127 16.51 -3.73 9.90
CA CYS A 127 15.94 -3.66 11.25
C CYS A 127 14.83 -4.71 11.39
N PRO A 128 14.45 -5.06 12.64
CA PRO A 128 13.27 -5.88 12.89
C PRO A 128 12.05 -5.32 12.13
N HIS A 129 11.32 -6.19 11.45
CA HIS A 129 10.19 -5.83 10.61
C HIS A 129 8.94 -6.61 11.00
N LEU A 130 7.89 -5.91 11.39
CA LEU A 130 6.55 -6.48 11.56
C LEU A 130 5.70 -6.17 10.33
N LEU A 131 5.21 -7.21 9.66
CA LEU A 131 4.16 -7.10 8.64
C LEU A 131 2.83 -7.56 9.23
N VAL A 132 1.87 -6.64 9.38
CA VAL A 132 0.48 -6.96 9.72
C VAL A 132 -0.35 -6.97 8.44
N TRP A 133 -1.03 -8.08 8.18
CA TRP A 133 -1.73 -8.30 6.92
C TRP A 133 -3.20 -8.67 7.13
N GLY A 134 -4.10 -8.00 6.42
CA GLY A 134 -5.51 -8.37 6.35
C GLY A 134 -5.75 -9.43 5.29
N SER A 135 -6.31 -10.60 5.67
CA SER A 135 -6.42 -11.76 4.78
C SER A 135 -7.36 -11.55 3.58
N ALA A 136 -8.25 -10.57 3.66
CA ALA A 136 -9.20 -10.23 2.60
C ALA A 136 -8.80 -9.00 1.77
N ASP A 137 -7.51 -8.60 1.79
CA ASP A 137 -7.03 -7.46 0.98
C ASP A 137 -7.16 -7.77 -0.52
N THR A 138 -7.90 -6.91 -1.22
CA THR A 138 -8.14 -6.99 -2.67
C THR A 138 -7.35 -5.95 -3.47
N ALA A 139 -6.72 -4.98 -2.80
CA ALA A 139 -5.83 -4.01 -3.44
C ALA A 139 -4.43 -4.56 -3.61
N LEU A 140 -3.94 -5.26 -2.58
CA LEU A 140 -2.64 -5.91 -2.57
C LEU A 140 -2.84 -7.41 -2.35
N MET A 141 -2.39 -8.21 -3.31
CA MET A 141 -2.52 -9.67 -3.24
C MET A 141 -1.47 -10.25 -2.30
N PRO A 142 -1.77 -11.31 -1.53
CA PRO A 142 -0.80 -11.99 -0.68
C PRO A 142 0.50 -12.37 -1.42
N ALA A 143 0.40 -12.77 -2.69
CA ALA A 143 1.56 -13.08 -3.54
C ALA A 143 2.57 -11.93 -3.63
N ALA A 144 2.14 -10.67 -3.50
CA ALA A 144 3.01 -9.49 -3.49
C ALA A 144 3.89 -9.37 -2.23
N THR A 145 3.69 -10.25 -1.24
CA THR A 145 4.52 -10.35 -0.04
C THR A 145 5.35 -11.64 0.04
N GLU A 146 5.12 -12.60 -0.88
CA GLU A 146 5.89 -13.82 -0.94
C GLU A 146 7.37 -13.54 -1.24
N GLY A 147 8.26 -14.22 -0.52
CA GLY A 147 9.72 -14.02 -0.64
C GLY A 147 10.21 -12.73 0.03
N LEU A 148 9.38 -12.05 0.84
CA LEU A 148 9.81 -10.87 1.59
C LEU A 148 10.96 -11.20 2.56
N GLU A 149 11.03 -12.43 3.04
CA GLU A 149 12.09 -12.95 3.93
C GLU A 149 13.50 -12.82 3.31
N GLU A 150 13.60 -12.84 1.99
CA GLU A 150 14.87 -12.63 1.28
C GLU A 150 15.39 -11.19 1.45
N TYR A 151 14.50 -10.25 1.68
CA TYR A 151 14.81 -8.82 1.84
C TYR A 151 14.68 -8.32 3.28
N ALA A 152 14.05 -9.08 4.15
CA ALA A 152 13.82 -8.74 5.55
C ALA A 152 14.08 -9.98 6.42
N PRO A 153 15.36 -10.29 6.74
CA PRO A 153 15.72 -11.52 7.47
C PRO A 153 15.10 -11.61 8.88
N ASP A 154 14.85 -10.45 9.51
CA ASP A 154 14.19 -10.34 10.83
C ASP A 154 12.74 -9.92 10.65
N LEU A 155 11.96 -10.76 9.93
CA LEU A 155 10.55 -10.53 9.63
C LEU A 155 9.64 -11.31 10.57
N THR A 156 8.72 -10.59 11.20
CA THR A 156 7.55 -11.16 11.88
C THR A 156 6.31 -10.89 11.03
N ARG A 157 5.47 -11.91 10.80
CA ARG A 157 4.18 -11.78 10.12
C ARG A 157 3.03 -12.02 11.08
N VAL A 158 2.04 -11.14 11.05
CA VAL A 158 0.77 -11.31 11.75
C VAL A 158 -0.35 -11.14 10.73
N GLU A 159 -1.18 -12.15 10.55
CA GLU A 159 -2.36 -12.09 9.72
C GLU A 159 -3.60 -11.84 10.59
N ILE A 160 -4.43 -10.90 10.16
CA ILE A 160 -5.74 -10.62 10.78
C ILE A 160 -6.82 -11.11 9.80
N ALA A 161 -7.60 -12.07 10.25
CA ALA A 161 -8.63 -12.72 9.44
C ALA A 161 -9.80 -11.79 9.12
N ASP A 162 -10.37 -11.97 7.92
CA ASP A 162 -11.63 -11.34 7.49
C ASP A 162 -11.60 -9.79 7.45
N VAL A 163 -10.42 -9.20 7.26
CA VAL A 163 -10.27 -7.75 7.03
C VAL A 163 -9.54 -7.48 5.72
N ASP A 164 -9.91 -6.39 5.09
CA ASP A 164 -9.33 -5.94 3.83
C ASP A 164 -8.17 -4.94 4.03
N HIS A 165 -7.89 -4.13 3.01
CA HIS A 165 -6.80 -3.15 3.00
C HIS A 165 -6.85 -2.16 4.18
N TRP A 166 -8.03 -1.90 4.74
CA TRP A 166 -8.25 -0.94 5.82
C TRP A 166 -8.27 -1.57 7.21
N LEU A 167 -7.43 -2.60 7.44
CA LEU A 167 -7.41 -3.39 8.68
C LEU A 167 -7.36 -2.54 9.96
N HIS A 168 -6.63 -1.43 9.95
CA HIS A 168 -6.49 -0.53 11.10
C HIS A 168 -7.77 0.25 11.43
N HIS A 169 -8.70 0.36 10.49
CA HIS A 169 -10.03 0.91 10.71
C HIS A 169 -11.06 -0.17 11.06
N GLN A 170 -10.91 -1.35 10.46
CA GLN A 170 -11.89 -2.43 10.63
C GLN A 170 -11.70 -3.17 11.96
N LYS A 171 -10.43 -3.40 12.35
CA LYS A 171 -10.06 -4.11 13.59
C LYS A 171 -8.93 -3.41 14.36
N PRO A 172 -9.15 -2.17 14.82
CA PRO A 172 -8.11 -1.36 15.46
C PRO A 172 -7.50 -2.03 16.71
N ASN A 173 -8.30 -2.74 17.50
CA ASN A 173 -7.80 -3.41 18.71
C ASN A 173 -6.87 -4.58 18.36
N GLU A 174 -7.23 -5.44 17.40
CA GLU A 174 -6.40 -6.56 16.96
C GLU A 174 -5.08 -6.07 16.37
N VAL A 175 -5.12 -4.96 15.60
CA VAL A 175 -3.92 -4.31 15.07
C VAL A 175 -3.05 -3.74 16.19
N ALA A 176 -3.66 -3.07 17.18
CA ALA A 176 -2.94 -2.54 18.32
C ALA A 176 -2.28 -3.65 19.15
N ASP A 177 -2.99 -4.74 19.41
CA ASP A 177 -2.48 -5.90 20.16
C ASP A 177 -1.29 -6.55 19.43
N ALA A 178 -1.39 -6.72 18.11
CA ALA A 178 -0.29 -7.23 17.29
C ALA A 178 0.96 -6.34 17.36
N VAL A 179 0.77 -5.03 17.28
CA VAL A 179 1.87 -4.05 17.34
C VAL A 179 2.49 -4.01 18.74
N LEU A 180 1.66 -3.89 19.79
CA LEU A 180 2.14 -3.78 21.17
C LEU A 180 2.82 -5.07 21.62
N GLY A 181 2.25 -6.24 21.28
CA GLY A 181 2.87 -7.52 21.60
C GLY A 181 4.22 -7.74 20.91
N TRP A 182 4.41 -7.17 19.73
CA TRP A 182 5.69 -7.23 19.01
C TRP A 182 6.73 -6.22 19.53
N LEU A 183 6.26 -5.08 20.03
CA LEU A 183 7.18 -4.06 20.59
C LEU A 183 7.77 -4.43 21.93
N GLY A 184 7.08 -5.29 22.73
CA GLY A 184 7.51 -5.76 24.07
C GLY A 184 6.97 -4.89 25.17
#